data_1b64c46f6b865798be151709844d066e
#
_entry.id   1b64c46f6b865798be151709844d066e
#
_cell.length_a   1.000
_cell.length_b   1.000
_cell.length_c   1.000
_cell.angle_alpha   90.00
_cell.angle_beta   90.00
_cell.angle_gamma   90.00
#
_symmetry.space_group_name_H-M   'P 1'
#
loop_
_entity.id
_entity.type
_entity.pdbx_description
1 polymer ?
#
loop_
_entity_poly.entity_id
_entity_poly.type
_entity_poly.pdbx_seq_one_letter_code
_entity_poly.pdbx_strand_id
1 'polypeptide(L)'
;MATFTEYADHDGLGLADLITRREVKPEEVLEAAIERADTVNPTINAIVHRMDAVARGRVAADLPTGPFAGVPFLLKDLYVGYEGSPVSNGSRLWKDYISPANFTY
;
A
#
# COMPACT_ATOMS: atom_id res chain seq x y z
N MET A 1 -16.92 3.63 0.01
CA MET A 1 -16.84 3.19 -1.40
C MET A 1 -15.86 4.08 -2.15
N ALA A 2 -14.95 3.49 -2.90
CA ALA A 2 -14.00 4.25 -3.69
C ALA A 2 -14.68 4.96 -4.87
N THR A 3 -14.23 6.17 -5.18
CA THR A 3 -14.73 6.94 -6.33
C THR A 3 -14.05 6.58 -7.64
N PHE A 4 -12.84 5.99 -7.54
CA PHE A 4 -12.06 5.54 -8.69
C PHE A 4 -12.30 4.06 -8.93
N THR A 5 -13.05 3.73 -9.96
CA THR A 5 -13.53 2.36 -10.22
C THR A 5 -12.65 1.57 -11.19
N GLU A 6 -11.77 2.23 -11.94
CA GLU A 6 -10.92 1.62 -12.96
C GLU A 6 -9.56 1.15 -12.42
N TYR A 7 -9.41 1.07 -11.10
CA TYR A 7 -8.14 0.70 -10.45
C TYR A 7 -7.53 -0.60 -11.03
N ALA A 8 -8.36 -1.61 -11.22
CA ALA A 8 -7.90 -2.92 -11.71
C ALA A 8 -7.54 -2.93 -13.21
N ASP A 9 -7.88 -1.89 -13.95
CA ASP A 9 -7.62 -1.81 -15.39
C ASP A 9 -6.22 -1.26 -15.69
N HIS A 10 -5.50 -0.80 -14.67
CA HIS A 10 -4.19 -0.18 -14.81
C HIS A 10 -3.12 -0.96 -14.06
N ASP A 11 -1.90 -0.94 -14.60
CA ASP A 11 -0.71 -1.35 -13.86
C ASP A 11 -0.12 -0.17 -13.07
N GLY A 12 1.01 -0.40 -12.38
CA GLY A 12 1.65 0.65 -11.58
C GLY A 12 2.06 1.88 -12.40
N LEU A 13 2.55 1.70 -13.61
CA LEU A 13 2.91 2.81 -14.50
C LEU A 13 1.66 3.56 -14.97
N GLY A 14 0.59 2.84 -15.30
CA GLY A 14 -0.68 3.44 -15.69
C GLY A 14 -1.28 4.29 -14.58
N LEU A 15 -1.29 3.80 -13.34
CA LEU A 15 -1.75 4.56 -12.18
C LEU A 15 -0.87 5.80 -11.93
N ALA A 16 0.45 5.65 -12.03
CA ALA A 16 1.38 6.76 -11.87
C ALA A 16 1.14 7.86 -12.93
N ASP A 17 0.86 7.47 -14.16
CA ASP A 17 0.56 8.39 -15.24
C ASP A 17 -0.73 9.18 -14.98
N LEU A 18 -1.80 8.49 -14.54
CA LEU A 18 -3.06 9.15 -14.19
C LEU A 18 -2.88 10.18 -13.06
N ILE A 19 -2.08 9.84 -12.05
CA ILE A 19 -1.77 10.74 -10.94
C ILE A 19 -0.97 11.95 -11.45
N THR A 20 0.05 11.72 -12.26
CA THR A 20 0.90 12.78 -12.82
C THR A 20 0.10 13.75 -13.67
N ARG A 21 -0.83 13.24 -14.49
CA ARG A 21 -1.73 14.05 -15.31
C ARG A 21 -2.88 14.69 -14.52
N ARG A 22 -2.96 14.40 -13.20
CA ARG A 22 -4.01 14.92 -12.32
C ARG A 22 -5.43 14.50 -12.74
N GLU A 23 -5.56 13.38 -13.41
CA GLU A 23 -6.85 12.78 -13.74
C GLU A 23 -7.46 12.07 -12.52
N VAL A 24 -6.62 11.64 -11.60
CA VAL A 24 -7.02 11.01 -10.34
C VAL A 24 -6.09 11.48 -9.23
N LYS A 25 -6.62 11.57 -8.00
CA LYS A 25 -5.82 11.92 -6.83
C LYS A 25 -5.21 10.67 -6.20
N PRO A 26 -4.00 10.78 -5.59
CA PRO A 26 -3.40 9.66 -4.85
C PRO A 26 -4.34 9.06 -3.79
N GLU A 27 -5.13 9.89 -3.12
CA GLU A 27 -6.11 9.45 -2.12
C GLU A 27 -7.18 8.56 -2.74
N GLU A 28 -7.66 8.89 -3.93
CA GLU A 28 -8.67 8.10 -4.64
C GLU A 28 -8.11 6.74 -5.06
N VAL A 29 -6.87 6.71 -5.53
CA VAL A 29 -6.18 5.46 -5.90
C VAL A 29 -5.95 4.59 -4.67
N LEU A 30 -5.54 5.18 -3.55
CA LEU A 30 -5.35 4.45 -2.29
C LEU A 30 -6.66 3.83 -1.80
N GLU A 31 -7.75 4.58 -1.77
CA GLU A 31 -9.05 4.05 -1.33
C GLU A 31 -9.55 2.93 -2.25
N ALA A 32 -9.32 3.04 -3.56
CA ALA A 32 -9.63 1.97 -4.49
C ALA A 32 -8.81 0.70 -4.21
N ALA A 33 -7.53 0.84 -3.89
CA ALA A 33 -6.66 -0.28 -3.52
C ALA A 33 -7.13 -0.94 -2.21
N ILE A 34 -7.51 -0.15 -1.21
CA ILE A 34 -8.02 -0.65 0.07
C ILE A 34 -9.34 -1.41 -0.13
N GLU A 35 -10.26 -0.85 -0.89
CA GLU A 35 -11.53 -1.52 -1.21
C GLU A 35 -11.30 -2.84 -1.94
N ARG A 36 -10.37 -2.85 -2.89
CA ARG A 36 -9.98 -4.09 -3.59
C ARG A 36 -9.40 -5.12 -2.63
N ALA A 37 -8.54 -4.70 -1.71
CA ALA A 37 -7.97 -5.57 -0.68
C ALA A 37 -9.07 -6.16 0.22
N ASP A 38 -10.00 -5.33 0.66
CA ASP A 38 -11.12 -5.78 1.50
C ASP A 38 -11.98 -6.84 0.81
N THR A 39 -12.15 -6.71 -0.51
CA THR A 39 -12.95 -7.64 -1.30
C THR A 39 -12.23 -8.96 -1.55
N VAL A 40 -10.93 -8.92 -1.84
CA VAL A 40 -10.18 -10.08 -2.34
C VAL A 40 -9.46 -10.84 -1.21
N ASN A 41 -8.93 -10.11 -0.22
CA ASN A 41 -8.08 -10.70 0.81
C ASN A 41 -8.77 -11.80 1.65
N PRO A 42 -10.07 -11.72 1.98
CA PRO A 42 -10.74 -12.82 2.70
C PRO A 42 -10.65 -14.18 2.01
N THR A 43 -10.54 -14.19 0.68
CA THR A 43 -10.44 -15.41 -0.11
C THR A 43 -9.00 -15.92 -0.21
N ILE A 44 -8.02 -15.02 -0.38
CA ILE A 44 -6.63 -15.41 -0.67
C ILE A 44 -5.68 -15.25 0.51
N ASN A 45 -6.07 -14.48 1.54
CA ASN A 45 -5.26 -14.22 2.75
C ASN A 45 -3.81 -13.82 2.43
N ALA A 46 -3.64 -12.93 1.46
CA ALA A 46 -2.32 -12.48 1.03
C ALA A 46 -1.79 -11.31 1.88
N ILE A 47 -2.68 -10.47 2.39
CA ILE A 47 -2.32 -9.33 3.24
C ILE A 47 -2.49 -9.76 4.69
N VAL A 48 -1.37 -9.93 5.40
CA VAL A 48 -1.35 -10.44 6.77
C VAL A 48 -1.25 -9.35 7.83
N HIS A 49 -0.78 -8.16 7.45
CA HIS A 49 -0.77 -6.96 8.29
C HIS A 49 -1.36 -5.78 7.53
N ARG A 50 -2.30 -5.08 8.15
CA ARG A 50 -2.93 -3.91 7.55
C ARG A 50 -2.19 -2.65 7.97
N MET A 51 -1.88 -1.80 7.01
CA MET A 51 -1.20 -0.52 7.22
C MET A 51 -2.00 0.64 6.62
N ASP A 52 -3.33 0.51 6.55
CA ASP A 52 -4.20 1.47 5.88
C ASP A 52 -4.09 2.88 6.48
N ALA A 53 -4.07 2.97 7.80
CA ALA A 53 -3.93 4.26 8.48
C ALA A 53 -2.57 4.93 8.21
N VAL A 54 -1.50 4.13 8.16
CA VAL A 54 -0.16 4.62 7.80
C VAL A 54 -0.16 5.14 6.37
N ALA A 55 -0.75 4.39 5.44
CA ALA A 55 -0.83 4.78 4.04
C ALA A 55 -1.63 6.08 3.86
N ARG A 56 -2.78 6.20 4.52
CA ARG A 56 -3.58 7.43 4.49
C ARG A 56 -2.83 8.64 5.04
N GLY A 57 -2.07 8.43 6.12
CA GLY A 57 -1.23 9.48 6.69
C GLY A 57 -0.12 9.92 5.74
N ARG A 58 0.49 8.99 5.02
CA ARG A 58 1.53 9.28 4.02
C ARG A 58 0.99 10.07 2.83
N VAL A 59 -0.19 9.70 2.34
CA VAL A 59 -0.83 10.39 1.22
C VAL A 59 -1.27 11.80 1.61
N ALA A 60 -1.75 12.00 2.83
CA ALA A 60 -2.16 13.30 3.35
C ALA A 60 -0.99 14.26 3.62
N ALA A 61 0.21 13.72 3.86
CA ALA A 61 1.44 14.49 4.04
C ALA A 61 2.12 14.74 2.68
N ASP A 62 3.44 14.73 2.65
CA ASP A 62 4.20 14.87 1.40
C ASP A 62 4.60 13.50 0.85
N LEU A 63 4.20 13.22 -0.38
CA LEU A 63 4.69 12.06 -1.11
C LEU A 63 6.07 12.36 -1.70
N PRO A 64 7.00 11.39 -1.63
CA PRO A 64 8.30 11.53 -2.28
C PRO A 64 8.11 11.64 -3.80
N THR A 65 9.03 12.33 -4.46
CA THR A 65 9.06 12.38 -5.91
C THR A 65 9.64 11.07 -6.46
N GLY A 66 9.15 10.64 -7.61
CA GLY A 66 9.62 9.42 -8.26
C GLY A 66 8.60 8.90 -9.26
N PRO A 67 8.97 7.88 -10.05
CA PRO A 67 8.11 7.37 -11.12
C PRO A 67 6.82 6.72 -10.61
N PHE A 68 6.76 6.30 -9.35
CA PHE A 68 5.60 5.67 -8.74
C PHE A 68 5.00 6.47 -7.58
N ALA A 69 5.28 7.77 -7.52
CA ALA A 69 4.75 8.63 -6.46
C ALA A 69 3.21 8.57 -6.41
N GLY A 70 2.67 8.23 -5.24
CA GLY A 70 1.24 8.12 -5.02
C GLY A 70 0.60 6.77 -5.40
N VAL A 71 1.35 5.86 -5.99
CA VAL A 71 0.85 4.51 -6.32
C VAL A 71 0.87 3.62 -5.07
N PRO A 72 -0.25 2.95 -4.72
CA PRO A 72 -0.27 2.00 -3.61
C PRO A 72 0.69 0.83 -3.83
N PHE A 73 1.30 0.39 -2.75
CA PHE A 73 2.31 -0.66 -2.78
C PHE A 73 2.13 -1.61 -1.59
N LEU A 74 2.40 -2.89 -1.80
CA LEU A 74 2.41 -3.90 -0.75
C LEU A 74 3.85 -4.28 -0.41
N LEU A 75 4.21 -4.17 0.86
CA LEU A 75 5.50 -4.67 1.35
C LEU A 75 5.41 -6.16 1.59
N LYS A 76 6.44 -6.88 1.19
CA LYS A 76 6.55 -8.32 1.49
C LYS A 76 6.87 -8.51 2.97
N ASP A 77 6.16 -9.41 3.63
CA ASP A 77 6.41 -9.76 5.03
C ASP A 77 7.58 -10.74 5.17
N LEU A 78 8.71 -10.39 4.55
CA LEU A 78 9.95 -11.17 4.60
C LEU A 78 11.12 -10.21 4.34
N TYR A 79 11.92 -9.95 5.37
CA TYR A 79 13.12 -9.08 5.33
C TYR A 79 12.87 -7.64 4.90
N VAL A 80 11.63 -7.20 4.78
CA VAL A 80 11.30 -5.83 4.42
C VAL A 80 10.52 -5.19 5.57
N GLY A 81 11.18 -4.27 6.29
CA GLY A 81 10.59 -3.62 7.45
C GLY A 81 10.15 -2.19 7.17
N TYR A 82 9.01 -1.83 7.75
CA TYR A 82 8.58 -0.46 7.88
C TYR A 82 8.55 -0.11 9.35
N GLU A 83 9.27 0.94 9.77
CA GLU A 83 9.42 1.30 11.17
C GLU A 83 8.07 1.44 11.88
N GLY A 84 7.93 0.79 13.02
CA GLY A 84 6.71 0.81 13.81
C GLY A 84 5.63 -0.17 13.37
N SER A 85 5.85 -0.93 12.31
CA SER A 85 4.89 -1.92 11.79
C SER A 85 5.38 -3.35 11.98
N PRO A 86 4.45 -4.34 12.11
CA PRO A 86 4.85 -5.73 12.24
C PRO A 86 5.60 -6.25 11.02
N VAL A 87 6.61 -7.07 11.25
CA VAL A 87 7.26 -7.88 10.23
C VAL A 87 7.49 -9.27 10.81
N SER A 88 6.76 -10.25 10.32
CA SER A 88 6.73 -11.60 10.93
C SER A 88 7.54 -12.63 10.17
N ASN A 89 8.04 -12.32 8.99
CA ASN A 89 8.77 -13.26 8.11
C ASN A 89 7.99 -14.55 7.85
N GLY A 90 6.66 -14.49 7.88
CA GLY A 90 5.79 -15.66 7.72
C GLY A 90 5.81 -16.62 8.91
N SER A 91 6.35 -16.24 10.04
CA SER A 91 6.50 -17.10 11.22
C SER A 91 5.62 -16.64 12.39
N ARG A 92 4.92 -17.59 13.02
CA ARG A 92 4.16 -17.31 14.24
C ARG A 92 5.05 -16.85 15.39
N LEU A 93 6.30 -17.27 15.42
CA LEU A 93 7.27 -16.86 16.44
C LEU A 93 7.49 -15.34 16.42
N TRP A 94 7.45 -14.73 15.23
CA TRP A 94 7.73 -13.32 15.03
C TRP A 94 6.47 -12.49 14.79
N LYS A 95 5.27 -13.05 15.01
CA LYS A 95 4.00 -12.39 14.69
C LYS A 95 3.83 -11.00 15.31
N ASP A 96 4.42 -10.76 16.48
CA ASP A 96 4.31 -9.50 17.21
C ASP A 96 5.59 -8.65 17.13
N TYR A 97 6.55 -9.07 16.31
CA TYR A 97 7.80 -8.32 16.15
C TYR A 97 7.56 -7.05 15.34
N ILE A 98 7.93 -5.92 15.95
CA ILE A 98 7.80 -4.60 15.32
C ILE A 98 9.13 -4.19 14.73
N SER A 99 9.14 -3.78 13.48
CA SER A 99 10.36 -3.33 12.81
C SER A 99 10.91 -2.06 13.48
N PRO A 100 12.20 -2.05 13.88
CA PRO A 100 12.82 -0.87 14.50
C PRO A 100 13.25 0.18 13.49
N ALA A 101 13.21 -0.12 12.21
CA ALA A 101 13.72 0.77 11.16
C ALA A 101 13.01 0.55 9.83
N ASN A 102 13.15 1.54 8.95
CA ASN A 102 12.76 1.40 7.55
C ASN A 102 13.87 0.71 6.76
N PHE A 103 13.48 -0.21 5.91
CA PHE A 103 14.37 -0.78 4.92
C PHE A 103 14.26 0.03 3.62
N THR A 104 15.27 -0.05 2.78
CA THR A 104 15.23 0.53 1.43
C THR A 104 14.48 -0.42 0.51
N TYR A 105 13.45 0.11 -0.16
CA TYR A 105 12.62 -0.63 -1.10
C TYR A 105 12.04 0.27 -2.18
#